data_6e8aba39afef3ee588efdfccab730cdf
#
_entry.id   6e8aba39afef3ee588efdfccab730cdf
#
_cell.length_a   1.000
_cell.length_b   1.000
_cell.length_c   1.000
_cell.angle_alpha   90.00
_cell.angle_beta   90.00
_cell.angle_gamma   90.00
#
_symmetry.space_group_name_H-M   'P 1'
#
loop_
_entity.id
_entity.type
_entity.pdbx_description
1 polymer ?
#
loop_
_entity_poly.entity_id
_entity_poly.type
_entity_poly.pdbx_seq_one_letter_code
_entity_poly.pdbx_strand_id
1 'polypeptide(L)'
;MGVRTVVVVALAAWAGWLLFRGVVRRKVPWIGLAIIAVPLVVFFWTERQWISAEHEFSAVARSIEPVAPGVHCQRLGESFTYAGAELGHVEFDGDGIPTGPAWISYETCQNLAAYWRSSPAQKSVLNLDQVVAVHVLSHESMHLKGIGSESVAECDAMQRDARTAEQLGATPQQARALQVTYWVEVYPHMPSDYMSADCRENGRLDKTPNDNSWP
;
A
#
# COMPACT_ATOMS: atom_id res chain seq x y z
N MET A 1 2.16 -3.35 20.15
CA MET A 1 2.48 -1.91 20.39
C MET A 1 3.83 -1.65 19.74
N GLY A 2 3.85 -0.90 18.64
CA GLY A 2 5.09 -0.62 17.92
C GLY A 2 6.00 0.37 18.68
N VAL A 3 7.29 0.36 18.35
CA VAL A 3 8.32 1.28 18.89
C VAL A 3 7.83 2.74 18.83
N ARG A 4 7.07 3.11 17.82
CA ARG A 4 6.46 4.45 17.66
C ARG A 4 5.55 4.84 18.80
N THR A 5 4.65 3.95 19.24
CA THR A 5 3.73 4.22 20.35
C THR A 5 4.49 4.51 21.63
N VAL A 6 5.56 3.75 21.88
CA VAL A 6 6.42 3.94 23.06
C VAL A 6 7.11 5.31 23.02
N VAL A 7 7.63 5.70 21.84
CA VAL A 7 8.29 7.01 21.66
C VAL A 7 7.31 8.16 21.86
N VAL A 8 6.11 8.08 21.30
CA VAL A 8 5.07 9.13 21.46
C VAL A 8 4.65 9.26 22.92
N VAL A 9 4.39 8.14 23.61
CA VAL A 9 4.01 8.14 25.02
C VAL A 9 5.14 8.72 25.88
N ALA A 10 6.40 8.36 25.62
CA ALA A 10 7.54 8.90 26.34
C ALA A 10 7.71 10.42 26.13
N LEU A 11 7.58 10.90 24.89
CA LEU A 11 7.64 12.34 24.57
C LEU A 11 6.47 13.10 25.20
N ALA A 12 5.26 12.55 25.17
CA ALA A 12 4.08 13.16 25.80
C ALA A 12 4.22 13.22 27.33
N ALA A 13 4.72 12.16 27.94
CA ALA A 13 4.99 12.12 29.40
C ALA A 13 6.06 13.14 29.77
N TRP A 14 7.12 13.28 28.96
CA TRP A 14 8.17 14.26 29.20
C TRP A 14 7.66 15.70 29.04
N ALA A 15 6.85 15.97 28.02
CA ALA A 15 6.18 17.25 27.85
C ALA A 15 5.30 17.62 29.06
N GLY A 16 4.49 16.65 29.51
CA GLY A 16 3.65 16.82 30.72
C GLY A 16 4.48 17.14 31.97
N TRP A 17 5.61 16.45 32.17
CA TRP A 17 6.51 16.72 33.28
C TRP A 17 7.15 18.12 33.20
N LEU A 18 7.58 18.56 32.01
CA LEU A 18 8.11 19.91 31.82
C LEU A 18 7.07 20.99 32.09
N LEU A 19 5.83 20.81 31.67
CA LEU A 19 4.72 21.71 31.96
C LEU A 19 4.44 21.78 33.46
N PHE A 20 4.33 20.63 34.15
CA PHE A 20 4.16 20.55 35.59
C PHE A 20 5.25 21.30 36.33
N ARG A 21 6.53 21.03 35.98
CA ARG A 21 7.68 21.69 36.57
C ARG A 21 7.70 23.21 36.29
N GLY A 22 7.25 23.62 35.10
CA GLY A 22 7.10 25.03 34.72
C GLY A 22 6.08 25.76 35.57
N VAL A 23 4.90 25.14 35.78
CA VAL A 23 3.86 25.67 36.68
C VAL A 23 4.36 25.82 38.12
N VAL A 24 4.98 24.79 38.67
CA VAL A 24 5.52 24.78 40.04
C VAL A 24 6.59 25.86 40.20
N ARG A 25 7.45 26.05 39.20
CA ARG A 25 8.55 27.03 39.26
C ARG A 25 8.16 28.45 38.77
N ARG A 26 6.89 28.64 38.32
CA ARG A 26 6.41 29.87 37.69
C ARG A 26 7.27 30.34 36.51
N LYS A 27 7.97 29.42 35.84
CA LYS A 27 8.81 29.68 34.67
C LYS A 27 8.52 28.59 33.62
N VAL A 28 7.90 28.95 32.50
CA VAL A 28 7.60 28.01 31.41
C VAL A 28 8.87 27.74 30.60
N PRO A 29 9.31 26.48 30.49
CA PRO A 29 10.53 26.12 29.74
C PRO A 29 10.22 26.02 28.22
N TRP A 30 10.00 27.18 27.60
CA TRP A 30 9.58 27.26 26.16
C TRP A 30 10.49 26.50 25.21
N ILE A 31 11.82 26.57 25.45
CA ILE A 31 12.81 25.86 24.63
C ILE A 31 12.62 24.33 24.76
N GLY A 32 12.46 23.84 25.97
CA GLY A 32 12.20 22.41 26.20
C GLY A 32 10.90 21.92 25.60
N LEU A 33 9.85 22.73 25.65
CA LEU A 33 8.56 22.43 25.02
C LEU A 33 8.67 22.43 23.48
N ALA A 34 9.41 23.36 22.90
CA ALA A 34 9.62 23.41 21.45
C ALA A 34 10.39 22.17 20.94
N ILE A 35 11.42 21.74 21.66
CA ILE A 35 12.21 20.53 21.33
C ILE A 35 11.32 19.27 21.28
N ILE A 36 10.26 19.22 22.10
CA ILE A 36 9.34 18.06 22.12
C ILE A 36 8.20 18.25 21.12
N ALA A 37 7.67 19.47 20.97
CA ALA A 37 6.53 19.75 20.11
C ALA A 37 6.86 19.49 18.61
N VAL A 38 8.05 19.87 18.16
CA VAL A 38 8.45 19.69 16.76
C VAL A 38 8.42 18.21 16.34
N PRO A 39 9.10 17.27 17.00
CA PRO A 39 9.03 15.87 16.64
C PRO A 39 7.63 15.28 16.79
N LEU A 40 6.83 15.70 17.78
CA LEU A 40 5.45 15.25 17.92
C LEU A 40 4.58 15.69 16.73
N VAL A 41 4.72 16.95 16.29
CA VAL A 41 3.97 17.47 15.13
C VAL A 41 4.39 16.73 13.86
N VAL A 42 5.68 16.54 13.61
CA VAL A 42 6.21 15.78 12.47
C VAL A 42 5.67 14.35 12.50
N PHE A 43 5.72 13.71 13.66
CA PHE A 43 5.23 12.35 13.84
C PHE A 43 3.72 12.24 13.56
N PHE A 44 2.92 13.15 14.14
CA PHE A 44 1.48 13.18 13.91
C PHE A 44 1.13 13.45 12.44
N TRP A 45 1.89 14.34 11.79
CA TRP A 45 1.70 14.64 10.37
C TRP A 45 2.00 13.42 9.50
N THR A 46 3.11 12.73 9.73
CA THR A 46 3.46 11.52 8.97
C THR A 46 2.44 10.40 9.18
N GLU A 47 1.97 10.20 10.41
CA GLU A 47 0.95 9.18 10.69
C GLU A 47 -0.38 9.49 10.01
N ARG A 48 -0.82 10.75 10.01
CA ARG A 48 -2.02 11.16 9.25
C ARG A 48 -1.89 10.87 7.76
N GLN A 49 -0.72 11.08 7.19
CA GLN A 49 -0.49 10.78 5.77
C GLN A 49 -0.60 9.28 5.47
N TRP A 50 -0.11 8.43 6.36
CA TRP A 50 -0.25 6.98 6.23
C TRP A 50 -1.70 6.53 6.35
N ILE A 51 -2.43 7.00 7.36
CA ILE A 51 -3.86 6.69 7.54
C ILE A 51 -4.67 7.14 6.31
N SER A 52 -4.37 8.31 5.75
CA SER A 52 -5.04 8.80 4.54
C SER A 52 -4.74 7.89 3.34
N ALA A 53 -3.51 7.44 3.17
CA ALA A 53 -3.13 6.52 2.10
C ALA A 53 -3.81 5.14 2.26
N GLU A 54 -3.79 4.56 3.45
CA GLU A 54 -4.49 3.30 3.75
C GLU A 54 -6.00 3.40 3.48
N HIS A 55 -6.61 4.54 3.76
CA HIS A 55 -8.03 4.78 3.46
C HIS A 55 -8.30 4.72 1.95
N GLU A 56 -7.48 5.39 1.13
CA GLU A 56 -7.60 5.36 -0.33
C GLU A 56 -7.34 3.97 -0.90
N PHE A 57 -6.27 3.30 -0.46
CA PHE A 57 -5.94 1.95 -0.92
C PHE A 57 -7.03 0.93 -0.51
N SER A 58 -7.59 1.10 0.68
CA SER A 58 -8.75 0.31 1.12
C SER A 58 -9.99 0.59 0.28
N ALA A 59 -10.19 1.81 -0.21
CA ALA A 59 -11.29 2.13 -1.12
C ALA A 59 -11.11 1.42 -2.47
N VAL A 60 -9.88 1.36 -2.99
CA VAL A 60 -9.56 0.58 -4.19
C VAL A 60 -9.87 -0.90 -3.97
N ALA A 61 -9.38 -1.51 -2.90
CA ALA A 61 -9.65 -2.92 -2.58
C ALA A 61 -11.15 -3.21 -2.47
N ARG A 62 -11.90 -2.33 -1.78
CA ARG A 62 -13.37 -2.45 -1.66
C ARG A 62 -14.13 -2.22 -2.96
N SER A 63 -13.55 -1.59 -3.95
CA SER A 63 -14.15 -1.51 -5.29
C SER A 63 -14.13 -2.86 -6.01
N ILE A 64 -13.27 -3.78 -5.55
CA ILE A 64 -13.10 -5.15 -6.08
C ILE A 64 -13.91 -6.13 -5.23
N GLU A 65 -13.76 -6.05 -3.92
CA GLU A 65 -14.48 -6.85 -2.93
C GLU A 65 -15.09 -5.92 -1.85
N PRO A 66 -16.39 -5.61 -1.92
CA PRO A 66 -17.03 -4.60 -1.06
C PRO A 66 -16.94 -4.89 0.45
N VAL A 67 -16.81 -6.16 0.84
CA VAL A 67 -16.68 -6.58 2.23
C VAL A 67 -15.22 -6.74 2.68
N ALA A 68 -14.25 -6.43 1.82
CA ALA A 68 -12.84 -6.55 2.16
C ALA A 68 -12.49 -5.72 3.42
N PRO A 69 -11.69 -6.29 4.33
CA PRO A 69 -11.24 -5.60 5.55
C PRO A 69 -10.45 -4.31 5.25
N GLY A 70 -9.81 -4.25 4.09
CA GLY A 70 -9.04 -3.10 3.63
C GLY A 70 -7.55 -3.41 3.52
N VAL A 71 -6.75 -2.34 3.51
CA VAL A 71 -5.30 -2.40 3.31
C VAL A 71 -4.61 -1.81 4.52
N HIS A 72 -3.54 -2.44 4.96
CA HIS A 72 -2.63 -1.95 5.99
C HIS A 72 -1.21 -1.80 5.43
N CYS A 73 -0.68 -0.60 5.55
CA CYS A 73 0.71 -0.31 5.19
C CYS A 73 1.62 -0.58 6.39
N GLN A 74 2.55 -1.50 6.26
CA GLN A 74 3.53 -1.76 7.31
C GLN A 74 4.28 -0.48 7.68
N ARG A 75 4.50 -0.28 8.97
CA ARG A 75 5.32 0.82 9.50
C ARG A 75 6.79 0.39 9.55
N LEU A 76 7.70 1.34 9.52
CA LEU A 76 9.15 1.10 9.52
C LEU A 76 9.63 0.11 10.62
N GLY A 77 8.91 0.01 11.74
CA GLY A 77 9.23 -0.94 12.81
C GLY A 77 8.60 -2.32 12.65
N GLU A 78 7.58 -2.46 11.80
CA GLU A 78 6.86 -3.72 11.57
C GLU A 78 7.61 -4.58 10.54
N SER A 79 8.30 -3.96 9.59
CA SER A 79 9.12 -4.63 8.58
C SER A 79 10.25 -5.51 9.17
N PHE A 80 10.69 -5.22 10.41
CA PHE A 80 11.72 -6.02 11.08
C PHE A 80 11.19 -7.31 11.75
N THR A 81 9.88 -7.43 11.90
CA THR A 81 9.25 -8.59 12.52
C THR A 81 8.77 -9.62 11.50
N TYR A 82 8.61 -9.21 10.24
CA TYR A 82 8.27 -10.08 9.13
C TYR A 82 9.53 -10.37 8.29
N ALA A 83 10.05 -11.58 8.40
CA ALA A 83 11.29 -12.03 7.74
C ALA A 83 11.08 -12.45 6.27
N GLY A 84 10.08 -11.94 5.56
CA GLY A 84 9.80 -12.21 4.16
C GLY A 84 10.18 -11.03 3.25
N ALA A 85 10.74 -11.33 2.08
CA ALA A 85 10.96 -10.35 1.02
C ALA A 85 9.67 -10.04 0.22
N GLU A 86 8.51 -10.34 0.80
CA GLU A 86 7.21 -10.16 0.16
C GLU A 86 6.84 -8.68 0.09
N LEU A 87 6.34 -8.28 -1.07
CA LEU A 87 5.89 -6.91 -1.31
C LEU A 87 4.52 -6.63 -0.65
N GLY A 88 3.73 -7.68 -0.48
CA GLY A 88 2.45 -7.71 0.22
C GLY A 88 2.03 -9.13 0.56
N HIS A 89 0.99 -9.29 1.37
CA HIS A 89 0.35 -10.58 1.64
C HIS A 89 -1.04 -10.41 2.26
N VAL A 90 -1.87 -11.43 2.10
CA VAL A 90 -3.14 -11.61 2.80
C VAL A 90 -3.10 -12.92 3.58
N GLU A 91 -3.54 -12.90 4.84
CA GLU A 91 -3.67 -14.11 5.65
C GLU A 91 -5.00 -14.82 5.34
N PHE A 92 -4.96 -16.14 5.24
CA PHE A 92 -6.13 -17.00 5.05
C PHE A 92 -6.31 -17.93 6.24
N ASP A 93 -7.56 -18.27 6.53
CA ASP A 93 -7.86 -19.34 7.49
C ASP A 93 -7.75 -20.75 6.85
N GLY A 94 -8.07 -21.79 7.65
CA GLY A 94 -8.03 -23.18 7.17
C GLY A 94 -9.02 -23.50 6.06
N ASP A 95 -10.03 -22.65 5.84
CA ASP A 95 -11.05 -22.79 4.79
C ASP A 95 -10.73 -21.93 3.56
N GLY A 96 -9.59 -21.24 3.55
CA GLY A 96 -9.16 -20.38 2.46
C GLY A 96 -9.90 -19.02 2.41
N ILE A 97 -10.43 -18.55 3.55
CA ILE A 97 -11.10 -17.27 3.66
C ILE A 97 -10.11 -16.22 4.19
N PRO A 98 -10.02 -15.02 3.56
CA PRO A 98 -9.18 -13.95 4.06
C PRO A 98 -9.58 -13.53 5.49
N THR A 99 -8.63 -13.48 6.42
CA THR A 99 -8.90 -13.21 7.85
C THR A 99 -8.55 -11.81 8.32
N GLY A 100 -7.89 -11.02 7.48
CA GLY A 100 -7.41 -9.69 7.86
C GLY A 100 -7.24 -8.77 6.65
N PRO A 101 -6.69 -7.57 6.86
CA PRO A 101 -6.38 -6.66 5.77
C PRO A 101 -5.27 -7.23 4.89
N ALA A 102 -5.17 -6.72 3.67
CA ALA A 102 -3.96 -6.88 2.88
C ALA A 102 -2.82 -6.09 3.53
N TRP A 103 -1.76 -6.77 3.87
CA TRP A 103 -0.54 -6.20 4.41
C TRP A 103 0.39 -5.83 3.27
N ILE A 104 0.71 -4.56 3.10
CA ILE A 104 1.66 -4.10 2.09
C ILE A 104 2.93 -3.63 2.77
N SER A 105 4.08 -4.03 2.25
CA SER A 105 5.39 -3.70 2.81
C SER A 105 5.59 -2.18 2.89
N TYR A 106 6.45 -1.73 3.80
CA TYR A 106 6.72 -0.30 4.01
C TYR A 106 7.18 0.39 2.72
N GLU A 107 8.10 -0.23 1.99
CA GLU A 107 8.67 0.35 0.76
C GLU A 107 7.63 0.38 -0.38
N THR A 108 6.89 -0.71 -0.57
CA THR A 108 5.80 -0.77 -1.55
C THR A 108 4.73 0.28 -1.26
N CYS A 109 4.32 0.44 0.00
CA CYS A 109 3.39 1.49 0.39
C CYS A 109 3.93 2.90 0.17
N GLN A 110 5.23 3.13 0.37
CA GLN A 110 5.84 4.43 0.05
C GLN A 110 5.73 4.74 -1.45
N ASN A 111 6.06 3.78 -2.31
CA ASN A 111 5.98 3.93 -3.76
C ASN A 111 4.53 4.11 -4.23
N LEU A 112 3.60 3.35 -3.66
CA LEU A 112 2.17 3.47 -3.92
C LEU A 112 1.63 4.84 -3.50
N ALA A 113 1.99 5.32 -2.31
CA ALA A 113 1.60 6.64 -1.83
C ALA A 113 2.25 7.78 -2.63
N ALA A 114 3.48 7.60 -3.11
CA ALA A 114 4.13 8.53 -4.02
C ALA A 114 3.39 8.59 -5.37
N TYR A 115 3.00 7.45 -5.92
CA TYR A 115 2.17 7.39 -7.14
C TYR A 115 0.83 8.08 -6.95
N TRP A 116 0.08 7.74 -5.90
CA TRP A 116 -1.23 8.34 -5.61
C TRP A 116 -1.17 9.87 -5.51
N ARG A 117 -0.16 10.40 -4.80
CA ARG A 117 0.02 11.84 -4.59
C ARG A 117 0.64 12.58 -5.77
N SER A 118 1.17 11.87 -6.76
CA SER A 118 1.82 12.49 -7.90
C SER A 118 0.81 13.24 -8.78
N SER A 119 1.25 14.33 -9.39
CA SER A 119 0.47 15.08 -10.36
C SER A 119 0.29 14.29 -11.67
N PRO A 120 -0.71 14.63 -12.51
CA PRO A 120 -0.87 13.99 -13.82
C PRO A 120 0.40 14.05 -14.69
N ALA A 121 1.16 15.16 -14.63
CA ALA A 121 2.42 15.28 -15.36
C ALA A 121 3.48 14.28 -14.86
N GLN A 122 3.54 14.04 -13.56
CA GLN A 122 4.46 13.06 -12.96
C GLN A 122 4.05 11.63 -13.30
N LYS A 123 2.74 11.31 -13.33
CA LYS A 123 2.22 10.00 -13.75
C LYS A 123 2.51 9.65 -15.21
N SER A 124 2.85 10.64 -16.04
CA SER A 124 3.26 10.42 -17.43
C SER A 124 4.70 9.89 -17.54
N VAL A 125 5.50 9.98 -16.47
CA VAL A 125 6.85 9.43 -16.40
C VAL A 125 6.78 8.18 -15.51
N LEU A 126 6.75 7.01 -16.17
CA LEU A 126 6.64 5.74 -15.45
C LEU A 126 7.90 5.46 -14.63
N ASN A 127 7.71 5.20 -13.35
CA ASN A 127 8.72 4.69 -12.43
C ASN A 127 8.37 3.24 -12.13
N LEU A 128 9.30 2.31 -12.36
CA LEU A 128 9.03 0.87 -12.26
C LEU A 128 8.61 0.45 -10.84
N ASP A 129 9.20 1.03 -9.81
CA ASP A 129 8.82 0.73 -8.42
C ASP A 129 7.37 1.16 -8.13
N GLN A 130 6.91 2.26 -8.74
CA GLN A 130 5.53 2.71 -8.63
C GLN A 130 4.57 1.84 -9.46
N VAL A 131 5.00 1.36 -10.63
CA VAL A 131 4.25 0.40 -11.44
C VAL A 131 4.02 -0.88 -10.65
N VAL A 132 5.09 -1.44 -10.07
CA VAL A 132 5.02 -2.63 -9.21
C VAL A 132 4.13 -2.37 -7.99
N ALA A 133 4.25 -1.21 -7.32
CA ALA A 133 3.45 -0.90 -6.15
C ALA A 133 1.94 -0.81 -6.46
N VAL A 134 1.54 -0.25 -7.61
CA VAL A 134 0.14 -0.23 -8.06
C VAL A 134 -0.35 -1.64 -8.35
N HIS A 135 0.48 -2.46 -9.00
CA HIS A 135 0.15 -3.86 -9.25
C HIS A 135 -0.01 -4.65 -7.95
N VAL A 136 0.89 -4.49 -6.97
CA VAL A 136 0.76 -5.16 -5.66
C VAL A 136 -0.57 -4.83 -5.00
N LEU A 137 -1.05 -3.58 -5.07
CA LEU A 137 -2.38 -3.24 -4.55
C LEU A 137 -3.50 -4.02 -5.28
N SER A 138 -3.40 -4.15 -6.60
CA SER A 138 -4.35 -4.95 -7.39
C SER A 138 -4.28 -6.42 -6.99
N HIS A 139 -3.07 -6.98 -6.85
CA HIS A 139 -2.79 -8.37 -6.52
C HIS A 139 -3.33 -8.75 -5.13
N GLU A 140 -2.99 -7.99 -4.10
CA GLU A 140 -3.50 -8.22 -2.75
C GLU A 140 -5.03 -8.07 -2.67
N SER A 141 -5.60 -7.22 -3.52
CA SER A 141 -7.05 -7.11 -3.63
C SER A 141 -7.71 -8.34 -4.24
N MET A 142 -7.00 -9.11 -5.08
CA MET A 142 -7.49 -10.41 -5.56
C MET A 142 -7.45 -11.46 -4.44
N HIS A 143 -6.43 -11.43 -3.60
CA HIS A 143 -6.39 -12.29 -2.42
C HIS A 143 -7.52 -11.94 -1.44
N LEU A 144 -7.80 -10.67 -1.18
CA LEU A 144 -8.96 -10.24 -0.38
C LEU A 144 -10.30 -10.69 -0.96
N LYS A 145 -10.39 -10.92 -2.26
CA LYS A 145 -11.56 -11.51 -2.94
C LYS A 145 -11.66 -13.03 -2.74
N GLY A 146 -10.69 -13.66 -2.09
CA GLY A 146 -10.64 -15.11 -1.84
C GLY A 146 -9.90 -15.92 -2.90
N ILE A 147 -9.11 -15.28 -3.76
CA ILE A 147 -8.26 -16.00 -4.73
C ILE A 147 -6.96 -16.38 -4.02
N GLY A 148 -6.83 -17.65 -3.66
CA GLY A 148 -5.65 -18.16 -2.95
C GLY A 148 -4.49 -18.61 -3.87
N SER A 149 -4.67 -18.66 -5.18
CA SER A 149 -3.62 -19.03 -6.13
C SER A 149 -2.87 -17.82 -6.61
N GLU A 150 -1.54 -17.79 -6.41
CA GLU A 150 -0.68 -16.68 -6.84
C GLU A 150 -0.80 -16.41 -8.34
N SER A 151 -0.69 -17.42 -9.19
CA SER A 151 -0.77 -17.22 -10.64
C SER A 151 -2.14 -16.78 -11.15
N VAL A 152 -3.21 -17.10 -10.43
CA VAL A 152 -4.57 -16.61 -10.77
C VAL A 152 -4.73 -15.19 -10.27
N ALA A 153 -4.31 -14.88 -9.03
CA ALA A 153 -4.36 -13.55 -8.46
C ALA A 153 -3.53 -12.56 -9.31
N GLU A 154 -2.33 -12.98 -9.70
CA GLU A 154 -1.41 -12.23 -10.56
C GLU A 154 -2.05 -11.86 -11.91
N CYS A 155 -2.62 -12.85 -12.59
CA CYS A 155 -3.25 -12.63 -13.88
C CYS A 155 -4.51 -11.75 -13.81
N ASP A 156 -5.33 -11.94 -12.77
CA ASP A 156 -6.52 -11.12 -12.54
C ASP A 156 -6.13 -9.69 -12.16
N ALA A 157 -5.10 -9.52 -11.33
CA ALA A 157 -4.57 -8.22 -10.92
C ALA A 157 -4.05 -7.42 -12.10
N MET A 158 -3.22 -8.03 -12.94
CA MET A 158 -2.64 -7.39 -14.11
C MET A 158 -3.72 -6.82 -15.06
N GLN A 159 -4.80 -7.56 -15.26
CA GLN A 159 -5.94 -7.09 -16.08
C GLN A 159 -6.74 -5.95 -15.41
N ARG A 160 -6.50 -5.69 -14.11
CA ARG A 160 -7.12 -4.61 -13.35
C ARG A 160 -6.23 -3.42 -13.11
N ASP A 161 -4.94 -3.51 -13.37
CA ASP A 161 -3.96 -2.47 -13.05
C ASP A 161 -4.33 -1.10 -13.62
N ALA A 162 -4.83 -1.05 -14.85
CA ALA A 162 -5.29 0.20 -15.43
C ALA A 162 -6.41 0.83 -14.60
N ARG A 163 -7.41 0.03 -14.15
CA ARG A 163 -8.50 0.54 -13.33
C ARG A 163 -8.03 0.98 -11.94
N THR A 164 -7.11 0.24 -11.34
CA THR A 164 -6.47 0.61 -10.07
C THR A 164 -5.72 1.94 -10.21
N ALA A 165 -4.94 2.09 -11.27
CA ALA A 165 -4.22 3.33 -11.56
C ALA A 165 -5.15 4.53 -11.78
N GLU A 166 -6.29 4.34 -12.48
CA GLU A 166 -7.32 5.37 -12.65
C GLU A 166 -7.93 5.81 -11.31
N GLN A 167 -8.25 4.85 -10.44
CA GLN A 167 -8.75 5.15 -9.09
C GLN A 167 -7.73 5.92 -8.25
N LEU A 168 -6.43 5.72 -8.51
CA LEU A 168 -5.34 6.48 -7.91
C LEU A 168 -5.02 7.79 -8.67
N GLY A 169 -5.89 8.22 -9.57
CA GLY A 169 -5.85 9.52 -10.23
C GLY A 169 -5.06 9.58 -11.54
N ALA A 170 -4.79 8.44 -12.20
CA ALA A 170 -4.24 8.42 -13.54
C ALA A 170 -5.34 8.71 -14.59
N THR A 171 -4.96 9.27 -15.73
CA THR A 171 -5.81 9.28 -16.91
C THR A 171 -5.87 7.88 -17.52
N PRO A 172 -6.91 7.53 -18.32
CA PRO A 172 -6.98 6.21 -18.97
C PRO A 172 -5.73 5.85 -19.79
N GLN A 173 -5.14 6.84 -20.45
CA GLN A 173 -3.91 6.63 -21.22
C GLN A 173 -2.71 6.28 -20.31
N GLN A 174 -2.55 6.99 -19.20
CA GLN A 174 -1.48 6.72 -18.22
C GLN A 174 -1.67 5.38 -17.53
N ALA A 175 -2.89 5.06 -17.17
CA ALA A 175 -3.28 3.81 -16.56
C ALA A 175 -2.98 2.61 -17.48
N ARG A 176 -3.34 2.74 -18.73
CA ARG A 176 -3.02 1.71 -19.75
C ARG A 176 -1.51 1.57 -19.96
N ALA A 177 -0.77 2.66 -20.02
CA ALA A 177 0.69 2.61 -20.13
C ALA A 177 1.33 1.89 -18.93
N LEU A 178 0.85 2.15 -17.71
CA LEU A 178 1.29 1.46 -16.50
C LEU A 178 1.04 -0.06 -16.60
N GLN A 179 -0.18 -0.47 -16.93
CA GLN A 179 -0.56 -1.88 -17.09
C GLN A 179 0.31 -2.59 -18.11
N VAL A 180 0.53 -1.99 -19.28
CA VAL A 180 1.38 -2.56 -20.33
C VAL A 180 2.84 -2.65 -19.87
N THR A 181 3.33 -1.65 -19.14
CA THR A 181 4.70 -1.68 -18.59
C THR A 181 4.87 -2.84 -17.62
N TYR A 182 3.91 -3.08 -16.71
CA TYR A 182 3.96 -4.25 -15.83
C TYR A 182 4.02 -5.55 -16.63
N TRP A 183 3.12 -5.72 -17.59
CA TRP A 183 3.07 -6.90 -18.45
C TRP A 183 4.37 -7.19 -19.20
N VAL A 184 5.01 -6.15 -19.73
CA VAL A 184 6.18 -6.31 -20.61
C VAL A 184 7.49 -6.39 -19.81
N GLU A 185 7.60 -5.60 -18.72
CA GLU A 185 8.88 -5.43 -18.03
C GLU A 185 8.97 -6.20 -16.72
N VAL A 186 7.83 -6.53 -16.07
CA VAL A 186 7.83 -7.18 -14.76
C VAL A 186 7.37 -8.63 -14.85
N TYR A 187 6.18 -8.87 -15.39
CA TYR A 187 5.58 -10.20 -15.39
C TYR A 187 6.46 -11.31 -15.98
N PRO A 188 7.24 -11.12 -17.08
CA PRO A 188 8.11 -12.16 -17.63
C PRO A 188 9.26 -12.60 -16.69
N HIS A 189 9.51 -11.83 -15.64
CA HIS A 189 10.58 -12.07 -14.67
C HIS A 189 10.06 -12.54 -13.30
N MET A 190 8.74 -12.73 -13.19
CA MET A 190 8.13 -13.22 -11.96
C MET A 190 8.52 -14.69 -11.66
N PRO A 191 8.54 -15.10 -10.39
CA PRO A 191 8.68 -16.50 -10.01
C PRO A 191 7.63 -17.40 -10.67
N SER A 192 7.96 -18.67 -10.89
CA SER A 192 7.11 -19.60 -11.64
C SER A 192 5.73 -19.84 -11.02
N ASP A 193 5.58 -19.68 -9.72
CA ASP A 193 4.32 -19.80 -8.97
C ASP A 193 3.35 -18.63 -9.22
N TYR A 194 3.88 -17.47 -9.67
CA TYR A 194 3.09 -16.32 -10.13
C TYR A 194 2.73 -16.39 -11.60
N MET A 195 3.32 -17.29 -12.37
CA MET A 195 3.13 -17.35 -13.81
C MET A 195 2.14 -18.44 -14.22
N SER A 196 1.31 -18.18 -15.23
CA SER A 196 0.41 -19.13 -15.83
C SER A 196 0.44 -19.08 -17.35
N ALA A 197 0.50 -20.23 -18.01
CA ALA A 197 0.35 -20.32 -19.47
C ALA A 197 -1.05 -19.88 -19.96
N ASP A 198 -2.03 -19.88 -19.08
CA ASP A 198 -3.39 -19.41 -19.34
C ASP A 198 -3.56 -17.89 -19.19
N CYS A 199 -2.55 -17.19 -18.64
CA CYS A 199 -2.52 -15.75 -18.51
C CYS A 199 -2.02 -15.11 -19.82
N ARG A 200 -2.90 -15.03 -20.78
CA ARG A 200 -2.65 -14.49 -22.12
C ARG A 200 -3.96 -14.14 -22.80
N GLU A 201 -3.89 -13.37 -23.85
CA GLU A 201 -5.04 -13.07 -24.72
C GLU A 201 -5.73 -14.36 -25.17
N ASN A 202 -7.04 -14.42 -25.00
CA ASN A 202 -7.90 -15.58 -25.25
C ASN A 202 -7.50 -16.84 -24.44
N GLY A 203 -6.71 -16.71 -23.38
CA GLY A 203 -6.43 -17.79 -22.43
C GLY A 203 -7.59 -17.99 -21.44
N ARG A 204 -7.52 -19.04 -20.62
CA ARG A 204 -8.59 -19.33 -19.62
C ARG A 204 -8.72 -18.29 -18.52
N LEU A 205 -7.66 -17.53 -18.27
CA LEU A 205 -7.63 -16.46 -17.26
C LEU A 205 -7.92 -15.08 -17.86
N ASP A 206 -8.15 -14.98 -19.17
CA ASP A 206 -8.58 -13.75 -19.82
C ASP A 206 -10.02 -13.39 -19.41
N LYS A 207 -10.20 -12.24 -18.81
CA LYS A 207 -11.51 -11.74 -18.34
C LYS A 207 -12.30 -11.05 -19.44
N THR A 208 -11.64 -10.71 -20.54
CA THR A 208 -12.20 -9.98 -21.68
C THR A 208 -11.87 -10.65 -23.01
N PRO A 209 -12.18 -11.96 -23.21
CA PRO A 209 -11.70 -12.75 -24.35
C PRO A 209 -12.18 -12.26 -25.71
N ASN A 210 -13.10 -11.29 -25.76
CA ASN A 210 -13.59 -10.67 -26.99
C ASN A 210 -13.06 -9.26 -27.22
N ASP A 211 -12.16 -8.81 -26.37
CA ASP A 211 -11.52 -7.51 -26.43
C ASP A 211 -10.02 -7.71 -26.75
N ASN A 212 -9.58 -7.25 -27.91
CA ASN A 212 -8.17 -7.37 -28.34
C ASN A 212 -7.24 -6.40 -27.59
N SER A 213 -7.57 -6.04 -26.37
CA SER A 213 -6.84 -5.05 -25.55
C SER A 213 -6.00 -5.67 -24.43
N TRP A 214 -5.51 -6.91 -24.62
CA TRP A 214 -4.66 -7.60 -23.64
C TRP A 214 -3.47 -6.75 -23.16
N PRO A 215 -3.06 -6.79 -21.89
CA PRO A 215 -3.77 -7.31 -20.71
C PRO A 215 -4.89 -6.41 -20.26
#